data_2d0f8df8993c916d6b5b7dbc18307859
#
_entry.id   2d0f8df8993c916d6b5b7dbc18307859
#
_cell.length_a   1.000
_cell.length_b   1.000
_cell.length_c   1.000
_cell.angle_alpha   90.00
_cell.angle_beta   90.00
_cell.angle_gamma   90.00
#
_symmetry.space_group_name_H-M   'P 1'
#
loop_
_entity.id
_entity.type
_entity.pdbx_description
1 polymer ?
#
loop_
_entity_poly.entity_id
_entity_poly.type
_entity_poly.pdbx_seq_one_letter_code
_entity_poly.pdbx_strand_id
1 'polypeptide(L)'
;MPASLQMSSFELKEVGTGRFELVGEMSFDTADKILESSRRLFGNYAGLEVDLSQVSKADSAGLALLLEWKAQANQKAGAINFLGMPDSLVAIARTTEVSDMI
;
A
#
# COMPACT_ATOMS: atom_id res chain seq x y z
N MET A 1 12.71 -9.76 24.56
CA MET A 1 12.13 -9.65 23.88
C MET A 1 12.01 -9.33 22.96
N PRO A 2 11.87 -9.45 23.18
CA PRO A 2 12.22 -9.33 21.93
C PRO A 2 11.41 -8.48 21.08
N ALA A 3 12.09 -8.00 20.11
CA ALA A 3 11.51 -7.18 19.13
C ALA A 3 10.29 -7.79 18.54
N SER A 4 10.23 -9.07 18.59
CA SER A 4 9.07 -9.78 18.10
C SER A 4 7.81 -9.36 18.83
N LEU A 5 7.96 -8.83 20.01
CA LEU A 5 6.81 -8.37 20.76
C LEU A 5 6.25 -7.08 20.19
N GLN A 6 7.01 -6.43 19.34
CA GLN A 6 6.53 -5.25 18.66
C GLN A 6 6.17 -5.55 17.25
N MET A 7 5.78 -6.75 16.98
CA MET A 7 5.46 -7.08 15.65
C MET A 7 4.45 -6.14 15.08
N SER A 8 4.81 -5.57 13.98
CA SER A 8 3.86 -4.83 13.19
C SER A 8 2.91 -5.82 12.57
N SER A 9 1.67 -5.39 12.39
CA SER A 9 0.70 -6.17 11.64
C SER A 9 1.01 -6.15 10.16
N PHE A 10 2.02 -5.42 9.75
CA PHE A 10 2.41 -5.30 8.35
C PHE A 10 3.92 -5.19 8.22
N GLU A 11 4.38 -5.41 7.00
CA GLU A 11 5.76 -5.12 6.61
C GLU A 11 5.75 -4.56 5.19
N LEU A 12 6.35 -3.40 4.99
CA LEU A 12 6.54 -2.82 3.66
C LEU A 12 8.02 -2.87 3.37
N LYS A 13 8.41 -3.61 2.34
CA LYS A 13 9.81 -3.82 2.06
C LYS A 13 10.13 -3.61 0.59
N GLU A 14 11.32 -3.10 0.33
CA GLU A 14 11.80 -2.91 -1.03
C GLU A 14 12.38 -4.23 -1.52
N VAL A 15 11.93 -4.67 -2.70
CA VAL A 15 12.36 -5.94 -3.28
C VAL A 15 13.08 -5.75 -4.61
N GLY A 16 13.18 -4.53 -5.07
CA GLY A 16 13.88 -4.17 -6.29
C GLY A 16 13.83 -2.66 -6.41
N THR A 17 14.51 -2.09 -7.41
CA THR A 17 14.51 -0.65 -7.58
C THR A 17 13.11 -0.13 -7.88
N GLY A 18 12.54 0.62 -6.94
CA GLY A 18 11.18 1.14 -7.09
C GLY A 18 10.11 0.07 -6.95
N ARG A 19 10.48 -1.13 -6.52
CA ARG A 19 9.55 -2.26 -6.39
C ARG A 19 9.45 -2.66 -4.95
N PHE A 20 8.21 -2.72 -4.45
CA PHE A 20 7.93 -2.96 -3.05
C PHE A 20 6.91 -4.07 -2.87
N GLU A 21 6.95 -4.70 -1.70
CA GLU A 21 5.99 -5.71 -1.32
C GLU A 21 5.40 -5.33 0.03
N LEU A 22 4.08 -5.35 0.12
CA LEU A 22 3.39 -5.13 1.37
C LEU A 22 2.83 -6.46 1.87
N VAL A 23 3.26 -6.85 3.07
CA VAL A 23 2.87 -8.10 3.68
C VAL A 23 2.04 -7.81 4.91
N GLY A 24 0.93 -8.52 5.08
CA GLY A 24 0.15 -8.45 6.30
C GLY A 24 -1.09 -7.59 6.18
N GLU A 25 -1.34 -6.81 7.22
CA GLU A 25 -2.61 -6.11 7.36
C GLU A 25 -2.54 -4.71 6.75
N MET A 26 -3.59 -4.35 6.02
CA MET A 26 -3.72 -3.07 5.36
C MET A 26 -5.09 -2.51 5.74
N SER A 27 -5.19 -2.01 6.96
CA SER A 27 -6.46 -1.71 7.60
C SER A 27 -6.42 -0.39 8.33
N PHE A 28 -7.53 -0.05 8.95
CA PHE A 28 -7.64 1.15 9.76
C PHE A 28 -6.53 1.22 10.83
N ASP A 29 -6.15 0.07 11.39
CA ASP A 29 -5.14 0.04 12.44
C ASP A 29 -3.72 0.25 11.94
N THR A 30 -3.48 0.02 10.65
CA THR A 30 -2.12 0.05 10.10
C THR A 30 -1.88 1.13 9.06
N ALA A 31 -2.95 1.69 8.49
CA ALA A 31 -2.82 2.57 7.33
C ALA A 31 -1.88 3.75 7.55
N ASP A 32 -1.99 4.43 8.70
CA ASP A 32 -1.13 5.58 8.98
C ASP A 32 0.34 5.18 9.06
N LYS A 33 0.62 4.04 9.66
CA LYS A 33 1.99 3.55 9.82
C LYS A 33 2.56 3.11 8.48
N ILE A 34 1.73 2.49 7.65
CA ILE A 34 2.15 2.10 6.30
C ILE A 34 2.49 3.35 5.50
N LEU A 35 1.63 4.35 5.56
CA LEU A 35 1.85 5.59 4.83
C LEU A 35 3.14 6.29 5.27
N GLU A 36 3.38 6.34 6.57
CA GLU A 36 4.60 6.93 7.11
C GLU A 36 5.84 6.17 6.64
N SER A 37 5.79 4.85 6.68
CA SER A 37 6.90 4.03 6.19
C SER A 37 7.16 4.28 4.71
N SER A 38 6.09 4.42 3.93
CA SER A 38 6.23 4.61 2.50
C SER A 38 6.87 5.95 2.15
N ARG A 39 6.66 6.97 2.96
CA ARG A 39 7.30 8.27 2.70
C ARG A 39 8.81 8.16 2.67
N ARG A 40 9.37 7.32 3.53
CA ARG A 40 10.81 7.10 3.56
C ARG A 40 11.27 6.19 2.44
N LEU A 41 10.51 5.11 2.22
CA LEU A 41 10.94 4.06 1.30
C LEU A 41 10.72 4.41 -0.15
N PHE A 42 9.60 5.07 -0.46
CA PHE A 42 9.30 5.45 -1.84
C PHE A 42 10.22 6.58 -2.33
N GLY A 43 10.59 7.45 -1.42
CA GLY A 43 11.62 8.46 -1.67
C GLY A 43 11.45 9.20 -2.98
N ASN A 44 12.47 9.10 -3.80
CA ASN A 44 12.56 9.85 -5.04
C ASN A 44 12.18 9.02 -6.27
N TYR A 45 11.69 7.82 -6.08
CA TYR A 45 11.31 6.99 -7.22
C TYR A 45 10.14 7.64 -7.96
N ALA A 46 10.28 7.86 -9.25
CA ALA A 46 9.19 8.35 -10.07
C ALA A 46 8.24 7.21 -10.46
N GLY A 47 8.79 6.03 -10.64
CA GLY A 47 8.01 4.86 -10.97
C GLY A 47 8.02 3.88 -9.82
N LEU A 48 6.83 3.48 -9.36
CA LEU A 48 6.68 2.60 -8.22
C LEU A 48 5.79 1.41 -8.58
N GLU A 49 6.12 0.26 -8.00
CA GLU A 49 5.31 -0.94 -8.14
C GLU A 49 5.16 -1.54 -6.75
N VAL A 50 3.95 -1.78 -6.32
CA VAL A 50 3.67 -2.35 -5.00
C VAL A 50 2.88 -3.63 -5.17
N ASP A 51 3.46 -4.73 -4.69
CA ASP A 51 2.81 -6.04 -4.73
C ASP A 51 2.00 -6.21 -3.46
N LEU A 52 0.70 -6.39 -3.63
CA LEU A 52 -0.25 -6.55 -2.53
C LEU A 52 -0.71 -7.99 -2.35
N SER A 53 -0.09 -8.94 -3.06
CA SER A 53 -0.53 -10.32 -3.03
C SER A 53 -0.38 -10.99 -1.66
N GLN A 54 0.46 -10.42 -0.79
CA GLN A 54 0.67 -10.94 0.55
C GLN A 54 -0.12 -10.19 1.61
N VAL A 55 -1.04 -9.32 1.21
CA VAL A 55 -1.91 -8.64 2.14
C VAL A 55 -2.96 -9.64 2.64
N SER A 56 -3.00 -9.83 3.96
CA SER A 56 -3.87 -10.83 4.57
C SER A 56 -5.23 -10.27 4.98
N LYS A 57 -5.30 -8.96 5.17
CA LYS A 57 -6.52 -8.31 5.63
C LYS A 57 -6.53 -6.88 5.11
N ALA A 58 -7.65 -6.43 4.59
CA ALA A 58 -7.79 -5.07 4.09
C ALA A 58 -9.21 -4.58 4.29
N ASP A 59 -9.36 -3.28 4.51
CA ASP A 59 -10.66 -2.64 4.66
C ASP A 59 -10.63 -1.31 3.89
N SER A 60 -11.64 -0.46 4.13
CA SER A 60 -11.73 0.81 3.40
C SER A 60 -10.58 1.76 3.69
N ALA A 61 -9.93 1.64 4.85
CA ALA A 61 -8.73 2.43 5.12
C ALA A 61 -7.59 2.00 4.21
N GLY A 62 -7.52 0.72 3.86
CA GLY A 62 -6.56 0.22 2.89
C GLY A 62 -6.80 0.84 1.51
N LEU A 63 -8.05 0.93 1.11
CA LEU A 63 -8.38 1.57 -0.17
C LEU A 63 -7.96 3.04 -0.16
N ALA A 64 -8.24 3.75 0.94
CA ALA A 64 -7.85 5.15 1.06
C ALA A 64 -6.34 5.31 0.94
N LEU A 65 -5.58 4.37 1.48
CA LEU A 65 -4.12 4.38 1.37
C LEU A 65 -3.67 4.26 -0.09
N LEU A 66 -4.30 3.38 -0.86
CA LEU A 66 -3.97 3.24 -2.27
C LEU A 66 -4.26 4.52 -3.04
N LEU A 67 -5.38 5.17 -2.74
CA LEU A 67 -5.74 6.42 -3.38
C LEU A 67 -4.77 7.53 -3.02
N GLU A 68 -4.32 7.56 -1.77
CA GLU A 68 -3.33 8.55 -1.33
C GLU A 68 -2.00 8.34 -2.08
N TRP A 69 -1.56 7.10 -2.22
CA TRP A 69 -0.34 6.82 -2.97
C TRP A 69 -0.46 7.23 -4.43
N LYS A 70 -1.64 7.01 -5.03
CA LYS A 70 -1.88 7.47 -6.41
C LYS A 70 -1.77 8.98 -6.51
N ALA A 71 -2.39 9.68 -5.55
CA ALA A 71 -2.34 11.14 -5.55
C ALA A 71 -0.91 11.65 -5.40
N GLN A 72 -0.14 11.04 -4.51
CA GLN A 72 1.26 11.43 -4.32
C GLN A 72 2.09 11.18 -5.58
N ALA A 73 1.88 10.06 -6.25
CA ALA A 73 2.59 9.76 -7.48
C ALA A 73 2.26 10.79 -8.56
N ASN A 74 0.99 11.16 -8.69
CA ASN A 74 0.56 12.16 -9.65
C ASN A 74 1.19 13.52 -9.39
N GLN A 75 1.33 13.89 -8.13
CA GLN A 75 1.95 15.17 -7.76
C GLN A 75 3.42 15.23 -8.17
N LYS A 76 4.08 14.09 -8.23
CA LYS A 76 5.47 14.00 -8.63
C LYS A 76 5.65 13.76 -10.12
N ALA A 77 4.56 13.81 -10.87
CA ALA A 77 4.56 13.46 -12.29
C ALA A 77 5.09 12.04 -12.52
N GLY A 78 4.85 11.16 -11.53
CA GLY A 78 5.27 9.79 -11.61
C GLY A 78 4.09 8.84 -11.75
N ALA A 79 4.33 7.57 -11.50
CA ALA A 79 3.31 6.54 -11.59
C ALA A 79 3.50 5.51 -10.49
N ILE A 80 2.40 4.91 -10.07
CA ILE A 80 2.45 3.79 -9.16
C ILE A 80 1.47 2.72 -9.67
N ASN A 81 1.94 1.48 -9.67
CA ASN A 81 1.13 0.34 -10.08
C ASN A 81 1.00 -0.64 -8.92
N PHE A 82 -0.19 -1.20 -8.78
CA PHE A 82 -0.48 -2.18 -7.74
C PHE A 82 -0.66 -3.56 -8.37
N LEU A 83 0.06 -4.54 -7.85
CA LEU A 83 -0.02 -5.92 -8.31
C LEU A 83 -0.70 -6.78 -7.26
N GLY A 84 -1.43 -7.79 -7.69
CA GLY A 84 -2.01 -8.76 -6.79
C GLY A 84 -2.99 -8.17 -5.79
N MET A 85 -3.79 -7.19 -6.22
CA MET A 85 -4.73 -6.55 -5.32
C MET A 85 -5.70 -7.57 -4.73
N PRO A 86 -5.87 -7.60 -3.39
CA PRO A 86 -6.78 -8.53 -2.75
C PRO A 86 -8.21 -8.34 -3.23
N ASP A 87 -8.96 -9.43 -3.30
CA ASP A 87 -10.36 -9.39 -3.72
C ASP A 87 -11.19 -8.44 -2.87
N SER A 88 -10.89 -8.36 -1.57
CA SER A 88 -11.62 -7.47 -0.67
C SER A 88 -11.46 -6.01 -1.08
N LEU A 89 -10.26 -5.62 -1.50
CA LEU A 89 -10.03 -4.24 -1.95
C LEU A 89 -10.70 -3.99 -3.30
N VAL A 90 -10.65 -4.96 -4.20
CA VAL A 90 -11.32 -4.85 -5.48
C VAL A 90 -12.83 -4.64 -5.27
N ALA A 91 -13.41 -5.42 -4.37
CA ALA A 91 -14.84 -5.32 -4.07
C ALA A 91 -15.20 -3.95 -3.50
N ILE A 92 -14.40 -3.44 -2.55
CA ILE A 92 -14.64 -2.13 -1.96
C ILE A 92 -14.53 -1.04 -3.02
N ALA A 93 -13.52 -1.12 -3.88
CA ALA A 93 -13.30 -0.14 -4.92
C ALA A 93 -14.48 -0.09 -5.89
N ARG A 94 -15.04 -1.23 -6.23
CA ARG A 94 -16.22 -1.28 -7.10
C ARG A 94 -17.44 -0.67 -6.42
N THR A 95 -17.65 -1.01 -5.16
CA THR A 95 -18.80 -0.53 -4.40
C THR A 95 -18.77 0.99 -4.27
N THR A 96 -17.59 1.56 -4.12
CA THR A 96 -17.42 3.00 -3.96
C THR A 96 -17.17 3.71 -5.30
N GLU A 97 -17.17 2.96 -6.40
CA GLU A 97 -16.99 3.50 -7.75
C GLU A 97 -15.66 4.21 -7.95
N VAL A 98 -14.62 3.74 -7.26
CA VAL A 98 -13.29 4.32 -7.43
C VAL A 98 -12.31 3.36 -8.10
N SER A 99 -12.82 2.25 -8.66
CA SER A 99 -11.96 1.25 -9.28
C SER A 99 -11.12 1.82 -10.43
N ASP A 100 -11.61 2.83 -11.11
CA ASP A 100 -10.86 3.48 -12.19
C ASP A 100 -9.73 4.36 -11.68
N MET A 101 -9.71 4.65 -10.40
CA MET A 101 -8.71 5.55 -9.82
C MET A 101 -7.46 4.81 -9.35
N ILE A 102 -7.51 3.52 -9.36
CA ILE A 102 -6.38 2.69 -8.93
C ILE A 102 -6.10 1.52 -9.93
#